data_2d6ae0fec280b829fcda710509b59883
#
_entry.id   2d6ae0fec280b829fcda710509b59883
#
_cell.length_a   1.000
_cell.length_b   1.000
_cell.length_c   1.000
_cell.angle_alpha   90.00
_cell.angle_beta   90.00
_cell.angle_gamma   90.00
#
_symmetry.space_group_name_H-M   'P 1'
#
loop_
_entity.id
_entity.type
_entity.pdbx_description
1 polymer ?
#
loop_
_entity_poly.entity_id
_entity_poly.type
_entity_poly.pdbx_seq_one_letter_code
_entity_poly.pdbx_strand_id
1 'polypeptide(L)'
;MRNTPIERRLIDETIEAFQIADFGKATIREVKAIAAKAEAESGVEFIKMEMGVPGLPASAVGVKAEIEALQNGIASLYPDINGLPALKEEASRFIKAFINVDLKPEGCVPVTGSMQGTFASFLTCSQCDEKKDTILFIDPGFPVQKQQLVVMGQKFETFDVYDYRGDKLKEKLESYLSKGNISAIVYSNPNNPSWICLKEEELRIIGELATQYDVIVLE
;
A
#
# COMPACT_ATOMS: atom_id res chain seq x y z
N MET A 1 28.52 3.42 29.87
CA MET A 1 28.05 3.75 28.51
C MET A 1 28.31 2.53 27.64
N ARG A 2 27.32 2.06 26.87
CA ARG A 2 27.55 0.96 25.92
C ARG A 2 28.50 1.50 24.83
N ASN A 3 29.63 0.82 24.57
CA ASN A 3 30.50 1.13 23.45
C ASN A 3 29.71 0.86 22.16
N THR A 4 29.26 1.90 21.49
CA THR A 4 28.70 1.79 20.15
C THR A 4 29.81 1.96 19.11
N PRO A 5 29.76 1.28 17.97
CA PRO A 5 30.81 1.39 16.93
C PRO A 5 30.88 2.79 16.30
N ILE A 6 29.89 3.63 16.54
CA ILE A 6 29.78 5.01 16.02
C ILE A 6 29.67 5.96 17.20
N GLU A 7 30.44 7.04 17.15
CA GLU A 7 30.38 8.09 18.17
C GLU A 7 29.02 8.81 18.12
N ARG A 8 28.39 8.94 19.27
CA ARG A 8 27.09 9.61 19.38
C ARG A 8 27.12 11.03 18.82
N ARG A 9 28.23 11.76 19.04
CA ARG A 9 28.40 13.12 18.54
C ARG A 9 28.19 13.19 17.02
N LEU A 10 28.72 12.23 16.25
CA LEU A 10 28.56 12.17 14.79
C LEU A 10 27.08 12.05 14.40
N ILE A 11 26.32 11.25 15.12
CA ILE A 11 24.90 11.10 14.86
C ILE A 11 24.12 12.37 15.22
N ASP A 12 24.40 12.97 16.36
CA ASP A 12 23.73 14.20 16.82
C ASP A 12 24.01 15.36 15.84
N GLU A 13 25.27 15.57 15.41
CA GLU A 13 25.67 16.55 14.42
C GLU A 13 25.01 16.29 13.04
N THR A 14 24.84 15.02 12.67
CA THR A 14 24.19 14.65 11.43
C THR A 14 22.69 14.98 11.48
N ILE A 15 21.99 14.65 12.57
CA ILE A 15 20.57 14.97 12.77
C ILE A 15 20.36 16.49 12.72
N GLU A 16 21.23 17.26 13.39
CA GLU A 16 21.19 18.71 13.40
C GLU A 16 21.38 19.30 11.99
N ALA A 17 22.34 18.77 11.22
CA ALA A 17 22.60 19.20 9.85
C ALA A 17 21.42 18.98 8.90
N PHE A 18 20.59 17.98 9.15
CA PHE A 18 19.33 17.72 8.43
C PHE A 18 18.14 18.53 8.97
N GLN A 19 18.32 19.34 10.01
CA GLN A 19 17.29 20.19 10.62
C GLN A 19 16.03 19.42 11.06
N ILE A 20 16.20 18.20 11.54
CA ILE A 20 15.09 17.37 11.99
C ILE A 20 14.74 17.73 13.44
N ALA A 21 13.61 18.41 13.59
CA ALA A 21 13.16 18.91 14.90
C ALA A 21 12.73 17.77 15.86
N ASP A 22 12.20 16.69 15.33
CA ASP A 22 11.75 15.52 16.08
C ASP A 22 12.12 14.25 15.29
N PHE A 23 13.19 13.60 15.71
CA PHE A 23 13.67 12.37 15.05
C PHE A 23 12.63 11.23 15.05
N GLY A 24 11.77 11.19 16.05
CA GLY A 24 10.68 10.21 16.12
C GLY A 24 9.64 10.37 15.02
N LYS A 25 9.63 11.52 14.32
CA LYS A 25 8.74 11.82 13.18
C LYS A 25 9.48 11.89 11.85
N ALA A 26 10.78 11.57 11.85
CA ALA A 26 11.59 11.59 10.64
C ALA A 26 11.02 10.64 9.57
N THR A 27 11.03 11.10 8.34
CA THR A 27 10.62 10.27 7.19
C THR A 27 11.65 9.18 6.89
N ILE A 28 11.25 8.12 6.21
CA ILE A 28 12.16 7.06 5.75
C ILE A 28 13.32 7.64 4.93
N ARG A 29 13.07 8.68 4.14
CA ARG A 29 14.12 9.34 3.33
C ARG A 29 15.14 10.07 4.20
N GLU A 30 14.70 10.75 5.23
CA GLU A 30 15.58 11.44 6.19
C GLU A 30 16.41 10.42 6.98
N VAL A 31 15.78 9.36 7.50
CA VAL A 31 16.50 8.29 8.20
C VAL A 31 17.56 7.64 7.29
N LYS A 32 17.21 7.37 6.05
CA LYS A 32 18.15 6.82 5.05
C LYS A 32 19.32 7.78 4.77
N ALA A 33 19.05 9.07 4.64
CA ALA A 33 20.09 10.07 4.40
C ALA A 33 21.04 10.21 5.59
N ILE A 34 20.51 10.20 6.82
CA ILE A 34 21.31 10.22 8.05
C ILE A 34 22.19 8.97 8.14
N ALA A 35 21.61 7.78 7.92
CA ALA A 35 22.35 6.52 7.94
C ALA A 35 23.48 6.53 6.90
N ALA A 36 23.21 6.97 5.68
CA ALA A 36 24.22 7.05 4.62
C ALA A 36 25.36 8.02 4.96
N LYS A 37 25.04 9.18 5.55
CA LYS A 37 26.06 10.14 5.98
C LYS A 37 26.88 9.60 7.13
N ALA A 38 26.26 9.02 8.15
CA ALA A 38 26.96 8.43 9.29
C ALA A 38 27.85 7.26 8.86
N GLU A 39 27.42 6.43 7.90
CA GLU A 39 28.20 5.35 7.31
C GLU A 39 29.45 5.90 6.58
N ALA A 40 29.27 6.93 5.75
CA ALA A 40 30.36 7.54 5.00
C ALA A 40 31.43 8.20 5.90
N GLU A 41 31.00 8.85 6.98
CA GLU A 41 31.90 9.56 7.89
C GLU A 41 32.57 8.66 8.94
N SER A 42 31.89 7.60 9.38
CA SER A 42 32.42 6.65 10.35
C SER A 42 33.24 5.51 9.73
N GLY A 43 33.02 5.20 8.46
CA GLY A 43 33.55 4.02 7.81
C GLY A 43 32.92 2.70 8.29
N VAL A 44 31.87 2.78 9.10
CA VAL A 44 31.16 1.59 9.63
C VAL A 44 29.99 1.29 8.70
N GLU A 45 29.97 0.10 8.12
CA GLU A 45 28.88 -0.35 7.26
C GLU A 45 27.59 -0.59 8.06
N PHE A 46 26.45 -0.04 7.56
CA PHE A 46 25.15 -0.22 8.16
C PHE A 46 24.35 -1.36 7.49
N ILE A 47 23.70 -2.17 8.29
CA ILE A 47 22.66 -3.06 7.81
C ILE A 47 21.40 -2.23 7.57
N LYS A 48 21.04 -2.04 6.31
CA LYS A 48 19.90 -1.20 5.90
C LYS A 48 18.57 -1.93 6.18
N MET A 49 17.84 -1.50 7.18
CA MET A 49 16.54 -2.07 7.58
C MET A 49 15.40 -1.07 7.55
N GLU A 50 15.67 0.17 7.15
CA GLU A 50 14.70 1.27 7.13
C GLU A 50 13.71 1.17 5.96
N MET A 51 13.99 0.34 4.96
CA MET A 51 13.10 0.15 3.82
C MET A 51 13.03 -1.33 3.45
N GLY A 52 11.80 -1.84 3.28
CA GLY A 52 11.56 -3.17 2.73
C GLY A 52 11.90 -3.20 1.24
N VAL A 53 12.89 -3.97 0.86
CA VAL A 53 13.27 -4.19 -0.54
C VAL A 53 13.14 -5.68 -0.84
N PRO A 54 12.56 -6.08 -2.00
CA PRO A 54 12.39 -7.50 -2.35
C PRO A 54 13.68 -8.34 -2.29
N GLY A 55 14.80 -7.78 -2.70
CA GLY A 55 16.14 -8.37 -2.54
C GLY A 55 16.44 -9.62 -3.38
N LEU A 56 15.43 -10.30 -3.90
CA LEU A 56 15.61 -11.44 -4.80
C LEU A 56 15.73 -10.97 -6.25
N PRO A 57 16.59 -11.61 -7.06
CA PRO A 57 16.68 -11.30 -8.48
C PRO A 57 15.36 -11.63 -9.18
N ALA A 58 15.05 -10.89 -10.24
CA ALA A 58 13.89 -11.18 -11.08
C ALA A 58 14.02 -12.59 -11.72
N SER A 59 12.90 -13.24 -11.97
CA SER A 59 12.88 -14.55 -12.64
C SER A 59 13.58 -14.48 -13.99
N ALA A 60 14.54 -15.37 -14.22
CA ALA A 60 15.27 -15.44 -15.50
C ALA A 60 14.34 -15.67 -16.70
N VAL A 61 13.25 -16.41 -16.51
CA VAL A 61 12.22 -16.62 -17.54
C VAL A 61 11.51 -15.32 -17.89
N GLY A 62 11.13 -14.53 -16.87
CA GLY A 62 10.50 -13.23 -17.06
C GLY A 62 11.43 -12.24 -17.76
N VAL A 63 12.68 -12.14 -17.31
CA VAL A 63 13.67 -11.25 -17.92
C VAL A 63 13.90 -11.61 -19.40
N LYS A 64 14.03 -12.90 -19.71
CA LYS A 64 14.18 -13.36 -21.10
C LYS A 64 12.99 -12.97 -21.95
N ALA A 65 11.77 -13.21 -21.47
CA ALA A 65 10.54 -12.88 -22.20
C ALA A 65 10.41 -11.35 -22.44
N GLU A 66 10.80 -10.52 -21.47
CA GLU A 66 10.81 -9.06 -21.65
C GLU A 66 11.80 -8.61 -22.72
N ILE A 67 13.03 -9.16 -22.72
CA ILE A 67 14.03 -8.88 -23.74
C ILE A 67 13.52 -9.29 -25.14
N GLU A 68 12.92 -10.46 -25.27
CA GLU A 68 12.37 -10.95 -26.54
C GLU A 68 11.22 -10.05 -27.02
N ALA A 69 10.33 -9.61 -26.12
CA ALA A 69 9.24 -8.71 -26.46
C ALA A 69 9.74 -7.35 -26.97
N LEU A 70 10.77 -6.78 -26.33
CA LEU A 70 11.41 -5.54 -26.77
C LEU A 70 12.08 -5.69 -28.12
N GLN A 71 12.79 -6.77 -28.37
CA GLN A 71 13.42 -7.08 -29.67
C GLN A 71 12.38 -7.26 -30.79
N ASN A 72 11.19 -7.77 -30.44
CA ASN A 72 10.06 -7.92 -31.36
C ASN A 72 9.24 -6.63 -31.54
N GLY A 73 9.71 -5.50 -31.00
CA GLY A 73 9.14 -4.18 -31.27
C GLY A 73 7.90 -3.82 -30.42
N ILE A 74 7.67 -4.50 -29.28
CA ILE A 74 6.51 -4.20 -28.42
C ILE A 74 6.47 -2.73 -27.98
N ALA A 75 7.64 -2.10 -27.80
CA ALA A 75 7.76 -0.70 -27.41
C ALA A 75 7.28 0.31 -28.46
N SER A 76 7.06 -0.10 -29.69
CA SER A 76 6.54 0.75 -30.79
C SER A 76 5.01 0.72 -30.92
N LEU A 77 4.33 -0.05 -30.06
CA LEU A 77 2.88 -0.24 -30.11
C LEU A 77 2.20 0.46 -28.93
N TYR A 78 1.02 1.03 -29.17
CA TYR A 78 0.12 1.41 -28.09
C TYR A 78 -0.56 0.17 -27.52
N PRO A 79 -0.57 -0.03 -26.20
CA PRO A 79 -1.39 -1.09 -25.62
C PRO A 79 -2.87 -0.76 -25.77
N ASP A 80 -3.73 -1.78 -25.67
CA ASP A 80 -5.16 -1.59 -25.51
C ASP A 80 -5.44 -0.78 -24.24
N ILE A 81 -6.43 0.11 -24.30
CA ILE A 81 -6.82 0.99 -23.17
C ILE A 81 -7.12 0.16 -21.91
N ASN A 82 -7.75 -1.01 -22.09
CA ASN A 82 -8.09 -1.93 -21.00
C ASN A 82 -6.96 -2.90 -20.62
N GLY A 83 -5.77 -2.74 -21.21
CA GLY A 83 -4.64 -3.64 -21.07
C GLY A 83 -4.63 -4.77 -22.09
N LEU A 84 -3.47 -5.40 -22.26
CA LEU A 84 -3.29 -6.51 -23.19
C LEU A 84 -4.13 -7.73 -22.76
N PRO A 85 -4.94 -8.33 -23.66
CA PRO A 85 -5.77 -9.49 -23.34
C PRO A 85 -4.97 -10.65 -22.72
N ALA A 86 -3.83 -10.99 -23.30
CA ALA A 86 -2.96 -12.05 -22.78
C ALA A 86 -2.47 -11.78 -21.33
N LEU A 87 -2.15 -10.53 -20.99
CA LEU A 87 -1.78 -10.18 -19.61
C LEU A 87 -2.95 -10.35 -18.66
N LYS A 88 -4.16 -9.97 -19.07
CA LYS A 88 -5.37 -10.09 -18.25
C LYS A 88 -5.76 -11.56 -18.02
N GLU A 89 -5.62 -12.40 -19.04
CA GLU A 89 -5.83 -13.85 -18.93
C GLU A 89 -4.84 -14.48 -17.95
N GLU A 90 -3.57 -14.13 -18.04
CA GLU A 90 -2.55 -14.63 -17.13
C GLU A 90 -2.71 -14.08 -15.70
N ALA A 91 -3.14 -12.84 -15.53
CA ALA A 91 -3.48 -12.28 -14.23
C ALA A 91 -4.65 -13.05 -13.59
N SER A 92 -5.71 -13.32 -14.33
CA SER A 92 -6.84 -14.15 -13.88
C SER A 92 -6.38 -15.56 -13.46
N ARG A 93 -5.56 -16.21 -14.29
CA ARG A 93 -4.98 -17.53 -14.01
C ARG A 93 -4.10 -17.51 -12.74
N PHE A 94 -3.26 -16.49 -12.59
CA PHE A 94 -2.40 -16.34 -11.42
C PHE A 94 -3.21 -16.14 -10.14
N ILE A 95 -4.21 -15.26 -10.16
CA ILE A 95 -5.09 -15.00 -9.01
C ILE A 95 -5.82 -16.28 -8.60
N LYS A 96 -6.34 -17.05 -9.57
CA LYS A 96 -6.95 -18.35 -9.28
C LYS A 96 -5.97 -19.33 -8.63
N ALA A 97 -4.77 -19.44 -9.19
CA ALA A 97 -3.76 -20.38 -8.69
C ALA A 97 -3.19 -19.99 -7.31
N PHE A 98 -3.02 -18.69 -7.05
CA PHE A 98 -2.33 -18.19 -5.87
C PHE A 98 -3.26 -17.96 -4.66
N ILE A 99 -4.44 -17.38 -4.89
CA ILE A 99 -5.39 -17.04 -3.82
C ILE A 99 -6.77 -17.68 -3.99
N ASN A 100 -6.94 -18.57 -4.98
CA ASN A 100 -8.16 -19.32 -5.27
C ASN A 100 -9.42 -18.44 -5.49
N VAL A 101 -9.25 -17.27 -6.07
CA VAL A 101 -10.35 -16.38 -6.45
C VAL A 101 -10.64 -16.55 -7.94
N ASP A 102 -11.91 -16.75 -8.28
CA ASP A 102 -12.37 -16.80 -9.68
C ASP A 102 -12.64 -15.38 -10.18
N LEU A 103 -11.69 -14.84 -10.93
CA LEU A 103 -11.77 -13.53 -11.54
C LEU A 103 -11.76 -13.67 -13.06
N LYS A 104 -12.71 -13.02 -13.75
CA LYS A 104 -12.71 -12.98 -15.20
C LYS A 104 -11.62 -12.03 -15.71
N PRO A 105 -10.98 -12.32 -16.85
CA PRO A 105 -9.97 -11.42 -17.44
C PRO A 105 -10.45 -9.98 -17.62
N GLU A 106 -11.73 -9.78 -17.96
CA GLU A 106 -12.33 -8.45 -18.10
C GLU A 106 -12.30 -7.63 -16.81
N GLY A 107 -12.32 -8.28 -15.66
CA GLY A 107 -12.18 -7.64 -14.35
C GLY A 107 -10.74 -7.28 -13.97
N CYS A 108 -9.75 -7.68 -14.76
CA CYS A 108 -8.36 -7.31 -14.54
C CYS A 108 -8.02 -6.01 -15.28
N VAL A 109 -7.52 -5.03 -14.55
CA VAL A 109 -7.06 -3.75 -15.13
C VAL A 109 -5.57 -3.58 -14.78
N PRO A 110 -4.66 -3.76 -15.76
CA PRO A 110 -3.23 -3.54 -15.55
C PRO A 110 -2.93 -2.08 -15.23
N VAL A 111 -2.08 -1.86 -14.24
CA VAL A 111 -1.67 -0.52 -13.79
C VAL A 111 -0.15 -0.45 -13.62
N THR A 112 0.41 0.74 -13.68
CA THR A 112 1.84 0.98 -13.43
C THR A 112 2.09 1.04 -11.93
N GLY A 113 2.09 -0.14 -11.29
CA GLY A 113 2.24 -0.29 -9.85
C GLY A 113 0.96 0.01 -9.06
N SER A 114 0.91 -0.47 -7.81
CA SER A 114 -0.24 -0.32 -6.91
C SER A 114 -0.60 1.14 -6.62
N MET A 115 0.36 2.06 -6.70
CA MET A 115 0.11 3.49 -6.49
C MET A 115 -0.84 4.09 -7.54
N GLN A 116 -0.73 3.69 -8.81
CA GLN A 116 -1.69 4.09 -9.84
C GLN A 116 -3.05 3.43 -9.60
N GLY A 117 -3.03 2.16 -9.21
CA GLY A 117 -4.26 1.42 -8.88
C GLY A 117 -5.04 2.07 -7.76
N THR A 118 -4.38 2.38 -6.63
CA THR A 118 -5.03 3.05 -5.48
C THR A 118 -5.52 4.45 -5.83
N PHE A 119 -4.73 5.23 -6.59
CA PHE A 119 -5.15 6.56 -7.03
C PHE A 119 -6.44 6.50 -7.87
N ALA A 120 -6.48 5.63 -8.88
CA ALA A 120 -7.65 5.47 -9.73
C ALA A 120 -8.86 4.94 -8.96
N SER A 121 -8.65 3.96 -8.06
CA SER A 121 -9.72 3.41 -7.22
C SER A 121 -10.30 4.46 -6.28
N PHE A 122 -9.46 5.23 -5.61
CA PHE A 122 -9.93 6.28 -4.70
C PHE A 122 -10.70 7.37 -5.43
N LEU A 123 -10.19 7.80 -6.59
CA LEU A 123 -10.90 8.79 -7.42
C LEU A 123 -12.28 8.26 -7.85
N THR A 124 -12.35 7.01 -8.28
CA THR A 124 -13.61 6.38 -8.68
C THR A 124 -14.56 6.24 -7.49
N CYS A 125 -14.10 5.66 -6.37
CA CYS A 125 -14.93 5.42 -5.20
C CYS A 125 -15.48 6.72 -4.59
N SER A 126 -14.71 7.80 -4.63
CA SER A 126 -15.15 9.09 -4.09
C SER A 126 -16.13 9.86 -4.99
N GLN A 127 -16.38 9.36 -6.21
CA GLN A 127 -17.23 10.04 -7.20
C GLN A 127 -18.37 9.17 -7.74
N CYS A 128 -18.40 7.88 -7.44
CA CYS A 128 -19.43 6.98 -7.98
C CYS A 128 -20.81 7.15 -7.34
N ASP A 129 -20.88 7.75 -6.15
CA ASP A 129 -22.14 8.09 -5.47
C ASP A 129 -21.99 9.46 -4.78
N GLU A 130 -22.78 10.44 -5.21
CA GLU A 130 -22.74 11.81 -4.65
C GLU A 130 -23.02 11.88 -3.14
N LYS A 131 -23.69 10.88 -2.57
CA LYS A 131 -23.97 10.80 -1.14
C LYS A 131 -22.86 10.16 -0.34
N LYS A 132 -21.98 9.41 -1.00
CA LYS A 132 -20.90 8.62 -0.38
C LYS A 132 -19.54 9.19 -0.80
N ASP A 133 -19.12 10.26 -0.17
CA ASP A 133 -17.93 11.04 -0.54
C ASP A 133 -16.70 10.77 0.35
N THR A 134 -16.80 9.84 1.26
CA THR A 134 -15.77 9.57 2.28
C THR A 134 -15.23 8.15 2.18
N ILE A 135 -13.91 7.99 2.21
CA ILE A 135 -13.22 6.70 2.24
C ILE A 135 -12.81 6.38 3.67
N LEU A 136 -13.12 5.17 4.16
CA LEU A 136 -12.79 4.71 5.49
C LEU A 136 -11.55 3.82 5.46
N PHE A 137 -10.49 4.18 6.20
CA PHE A 137 -9.30 3.35 6.37
C PHE A 137 -9.33 2.57 7.67
N ILE A 138 -9.02 1.29 7.59
CA ILE A 138 -8.69 0.45 8.74
C ILE A 138 -7.17 0.52 8.91
N ASP A 139 -6.72 1.33 9.87
CA ASP A 139 -5.30 1.55 10.17
C ASP A 139 -4.73 0.47 11.14
N PRO A 140 -3.41 0.37 11.20
CA PRO A 140 -2.39 1.10 10.45
C PRO A 140 -2.39 0.73 8.97
N GLY A 141 -2.00 1.65 8.11
CA GLY A 141 -1.95 1.46 6.66
C GLY A 141 -0.81 2.22 6.00
N PHE A 142 -0.62 2.00 4.71
CA PHE A 142 0.43 2.68 3.96
C PHE A 142 0.12 4.18 3.83
N PRO A 143 0.97 5.08 4.39
CA PRO A 143 0.61 6.50 4.57
C PRO A 143 0.34 7.24 3.25
N VAL A 144 0.97 6.78 2.15
CA VAL A 144 0.85 7.45 0.84
C VAL A 144 -0.57 7.37 0.28
N GLN A 145 -1.35 6.36 0.64
CA GLN A 145 -2.74 6.24 0.23
C GLN A 145 -3.59 7.41 0.73
N LYS A 146 -3.44 7.78 2.00
CA LYS A 146 -4.13 8.95 2.58
C LYS A 146 -3.62 10.26 1.95
N GLN A 147 -2.31 10.32 1.65
CA GLN A 147 -1.74 11.48 0.97
C GLN A 147 -2.33 11.66 -0.44
N GLN A 148 -2.64 10.59 -1.16
CA GLN A 148 -3.35 10.67 -2.44
C GLN A 148 -4.72 11.35 -2.28
N LEU A 149 -5.50 10.99 -1.26
CA LEU A 149 -6.79 11.61 -0.99
C LEU A 149 -6.65 13.10 -0.63
N VAL A 150 -5.66 13.44 0.20
CA VAL A 150 -5.35 14.85 0.51
C VAL A 150 -5.07 15.67 -0.75
N VAL A 151 -4.24 15.14 -1.66
CA VAL A 151 -3.89 15.82 -2.92
C VAL A 151 -5.11 15.94 -3.84
N MET A 152 -5.99 14.96 -3.84
CA MET A 152 -7.25 15.00 -4.62
C MET A 152 -8.34 15.85 -3.97
N GLY A 153 -8.15 16.36 -2.75
CA GLY A 153 -9.17 17.07 -2.00
C GLY A 153 -10.34 16.19 -1.53
N GLN A 154 -10.11 14.88 -1.42
CA GLN A 154 -11.12 13.91 -1.04
C GLN A 154 -11.14 13.68 0.47
N LYS A 155 -12.33 13.32 1.00
CA LYS A 155 -12.52 13.06 2.41
C LYS A 155 -12.15 11.63 2.79
N PHE A 156 -11.59 11.47 3.97
CA PHE A 156 -11.40 10.14 4.56
C PHE A 156 -11.59 10.18 6.07
N GLU A 157 -11.97 9.04 6.62
CA GLU A 157 -11.97 8.75 8.06
C GLU A 157 -11.09 7.53 8.32
N THR A 158 -10.67 7.33 9.56
CA THR A 158 -9.75 6.25 9.92
C THR A 158 -9.98 5.79 11.36
N PHE A 159 -9.69 4.52 11.63
CA PHE A 159 -9.57 3.99 12.98
C PHE A 159 -8.50 2.92 13.03
N ASP A 160 -7.89 2.73 14.21
CA ASP A 160 -6.85 1.72 14.42
C ASP A 160 -7.48 0.36 14.76
N VAL A 161 -7.14 -0.67 13.98
CA VAL A 161 -7.67 -2.03 14.16
C VAL A 161 -7.19 -2.69 15.46
N TYR A 162 -6.08 -2.23 16.06
CA TYR A 162 -5.60 -2.78 17.32
C TYR A 162 -6.61 -2.65 18.45
N ASP A 163 -7.37 -1.57 18.46
CA ASP A 163 -8.37 -1.30 19.49
C ASP A 163 -9.71 -2.03 19.22
N TYR A 164 -9.90 -2.49 17.98
CA TYR A 164 -11.17 -3.00 17.49
C TYR A 164 -11.02 -4.34 16.77
N ARG A 165 -10.70 -5.41 17.51
CA ARG A 165 -10.58 -6.78 17.00
C ARG A 165 -11.84 -7.60 17.31
N GLY A 166 -12.14 -8.60 16.46
CA GLY A 166 -13.31 -9.49 16.63
C GLY A 166 -14.63 -8.72 16.58
N ASP A 167 -15.51 -8.96 17.55
CA ASP A 167 -16.85 -8.34 17.60
C ASP A 167 -16.80 -6.80 17.68
N LYS A 168 -15.79 -6.24 18.33
CA LYS A 168 -15.59 -4.78 18.37
C LYS A 168 -15.40 -4.16 16.98
N LEU A 169 -14.86 -4.91 16.02
CA LEU A 169 -14.71 -4.46 14.65
C LEU A 169 -16.06 -4.19 14.01
N LYS A 170 -17.04 -5.07 14.26
CA LYS A 170 -18.41 -4.90 13.76
C LYS A 170 -19.03 -3.60 14.24
N GLU A 171 -19.06 -3.39 15.56
CA GLU A 171 -19.61 -2.17 16.17
C GLU A 171 -18.90 -0.91 15.63
N LYS A 172 -17.57 -0.99 15.50
CA LYS A 172 -16.78 0.14 15.01
C LYS A 172 -17.11 0.48 13.56
N LEU A 173 -17.16 -0.50 12.68
CA LEU A 173 -17.55 -0.31 11.27
C LEU A 173 -18.97 0.23 11.15
N GLU A 174 -19.93 -0.34 11.88
CA GLU A 174 -21.31 0.14 11.88
C GLU A 174 -21.43 1.60 12.32
N SER A 175 -20.60 2.04 13.27
CA SER A 175 -20.57 3.45 13.72
C SER A 175 -20.16 4.46 12.63
N TYR A 176 -19.44 4.00 11.61
CA TYR A 176 -19.11 4.79 10.42
C TYR A 176 -20.14 4.61 9.31
N LEU A 177 -20.45 3.37 8.97
CA LEU A 177 -21.29 3.02 7.82
C LEU A 177 -22.73 3.49 7.96
N SER A 178 -23.26 3.50 9.18
CA SER A 178 -24.61 4.00 9.48
C SER A 178 -24.81 5.49 9.19
N LYS A 179 -23.72 6.26 9.05
CA LYS A 179 -23.79 7.67 8.63
C LYS A 179 -24.19 7.84 7.16
N GLY A 180 -24.03 6.80 6.34
CA GLY A 180 -24.42 6.76 4.93
C GLY A 180 -23.52 7.52 3.97
N ASN A 181 -22.36 8.01 4.42
CA ASN A 181 -21.43 8.80 3.61
C ASN A 181 -20.16 8.04 3.18
N ILE A 182 -20.00 6.79 3.64
CA ILE A 182 -18.81 5.98 3.29
C ILE A 182 -19.00 5.33 1.92
N SER A 183 -18.06 5.56 1.00
CA SER A 183 -18.02 4.96 -0.34
C SER A 183 -17.19 3.70 -0.41
N ALA A 184 -16.09 3.66 0.34
CA ALA A 184 -15.20 2.50 0.36
C ALA A 184 -14.58 2.27 1.73
N ILE A 185 -14.29 1.00 2.04
CA ILE A 185 -13.43 0.56 3.16
C ILE A 185 -12.11 0.11 2.56
N VAL A 186 -10.98 0.61 3.13
CA VAL A 186 -9.62 0.32 2.66
C VAL A 186 -8.80 -0.33 3.76
N TYR A 187 -8.16 -1.44 3.46
CA TYR A 187 -7.18 -2.09 4.33
C TYR A 187 -6.17 -2.89 3.53
N SER A 188 -5.11 -3.35 4.15
CA SER A 188 -4.19 -4.36 3.60
C SER A 188 -4.12 -5.58 4.51
N ASN A 189 -4.07 -6.78 3.92
CA ASN A 189 -4.01 -8.04 4.64
C ASN A 189 -3.14 -9.08 3.90
N PRO A 190 -2.00 -9.52 4.46
CA PRO A 190 -1.38 -9.04 5.70
C PRO A 190 -1.08 -7.54 5.68
N ASN A 191 -1.18 -6.90 6.83
CA ASN A 191 -1.07 -5.44 6.90
C ASN A 191 0.35 -4.92 6.71
N ASN A 192 0.51 -3.86 5.94
CA ASN A 192 1.72 -3.06 5.87
C ASN A 192 1.47 -1.72 6.59
N PRO A 193 2.25 -1.35 7.64
CA PRO A 193 3.50 -1.96 8.08
C PRO A 193 3.38 -2.90 9.29
N SER A 194 2.21 -3.12 9.84
CA SER A 194 2.04 -3.74 11.17
C SER A 194 2.14 -5.27 11.19
N TRP A 195 2.08 -5.92 10.05
CA TRP A 195 2.03 -7.39 9.90
C TRP A 195 0.79 -8.06 10.51
N ILE A 196 -0.19 -7.27 10.94
CA ILE A 196 -1.46 -7.82 11.41
C ILE A 196 -2.13 -8.58 10.26
N CYS A 197 -2.57 -9.80 10.56
CA CYS A 197 -3.50 -10.54 9.73
C CYS A 197 -4.89 -10.45 10.34
N LEU A 198 -5.86 -10.06 9.54
CA LEU A 198 -7.27 -10.16 9.90
C LEU A 198 -7.67 -11.63 9.87
N LYS A 199 -8.47 -12.04 10.86
CA LYS A 199 -9.03 -13.38 10.92
C LYS A 199 -10.17 -13.52 9.92
N GLU A 200 -10.51 -14.75 9.55
CA GLU A 200 -11.64 -15.04 8.66
C GLU A 200 -12.95 -14.39 9.13
N GLU A 201 -13.21 -14.44 10.44
CA GLU A 201 -14.38 -13.81 11.04
C GLU A 201 -14.40 -12.29 10.84
N GLU A 202 -13.24 -11.64 10.97
CA GLU A 202 -13.10 -10.19 10.78
C GLU A 202 -13.28 -9.80 9.30
N LEU A 203 -12.73 -10.60 8.38
CA LEU A 203 -12.96 -10.42 6.95
C LEU A 203 -14.43 -10.62 6.57
N ARG A 204 -15.10 -11.59 7.20
CA ARG A 204 -16.54 -11.82 7.00
C ARG A 204 -17.36 -10.63 7.48
N ILE A 205 -17.05 -10.07 8.67
CA ILE A 205 -17.70 -8.86 9.19
C ILE A 205 -17.57 -7.71 8.19
N ILE A 206 -16.36 -7.48 7.64
CA ILE A 206 -16.14 -6.43 6.65
C ILE A 206 -17.01 -6.67 5.41
N GLY A 207 -17.01 -7.88 4.86
CA GLY A 207 -17.76 -8.22 3.66
C GLY A 207 -19.29 -8.11 3.84
N GLU A 208 -19.81 -8.61 4.97
CA GLU A 208 -21.24 -8.54 5.30
C GLU A 208 -21.71 -7.10 5.46
N LEU A 209 -20.96 -6.28 6.20
CA LEU A 209 -21.30 -4.87 6.39
C LEU A 209 -21.14 -4.07 5.10
N ALA A 210 -20.09 -4.32 4.31
CA ALA A 210 -19.92 -3.68 3.02
C ALA A 210 -21.10 -3.98 2.09
N THR A 211 -21.58 -5.21 2.08
CA THR A 211 -22.78 -5.62 1.33
C THR A 211 -24.03 -4.93 1.85
N GLN A 212 -24.22 -4.93 3.19
CA GLN A 212 -25.40 -4.36 3.83
C GLN A 212 -25.54 -2.84 3.57
N TYR A 213 -24.41 -2.12 3.57
CA TYR A 213 -24.38 -0.67 3.40
C TYR A 213 -24.03 -0.24 1.97
N ASP A 214 -23.90 -1.20 1.04
CA ASP A 214 -23.52 -0.94 -0.35
C ASP A 214 -22.24 -0.12 -0.45
N VAL A 215 -21.15 -0.63 0.13
CA VAL A 215 -19.83 0.02 0.22
C VAL A 215 -18.79 -0.85 -0.49
N ILE A 216 -17.88 -0.23 -1.23
CA ILE A 216 -16.81 -0.93 -1.94
C ILE A 216 -15.72 -1.33 -0.93
N VAL A 217 -15.14 -2.52 -1.10
CA VAL A 217 -13.97 -2.97 -0.32
C VAL A 217 -12.74 -2.92 -1.21
N LEU A 218 -11.69 -2.25 -0.74
CA LEU A 218 -10.37 -2.16 -1.38
C LEU A 218 -9.33 -2.80 -0.46
N GLU A 219 -8.86 -3.97 -0.84
CA GLU A 219 -7.81 -4.71 -0.16
C GLU A 219 -6.48 -4.64 -0.90
#